data_abbaa0df67cb2db970cbffdd29e328e7
#
_entry.id   abbaa0df67cb2db970cbffdd29e328e7
#
_cell.length_a   1.000
_cell.length_b   1.000
_cell.length_c   1.000
_cell.angle_alpha   90.00
_cell.angle_beta   90.00
_cell.angle_gamma   90.00
#
_symmetry.space_group_name_H-M   'P 1'
#
loop_
_entity.id
_entity.type
_entity.pdbx_description
1 polymer ?
#
loop_
_entity_poly.entity_id
_entity_poly.type
_entity_poly.pdbx_seq_one_letter_code
_entity_poly.pdbx_strand_id
1 'polypeptide(L)'
;GDGNVTISGNATIEDAEGGKFAAGIGGGYGADSNVTISGNAKIDNVSGGMQAAGIGGGSFGDGTITIKDNAAIGTVTGGSYGAGVGGGALGVGDVTIEGNVTIKNAQGGSNAAGIGGGYGAENDDDGNGNQITIKSNESGAPTVNATGGESSIDEETAKKTPGGAGIGSGASKANADITLEGKVTIVAKAGEGNAAIGANGIEQEFTGLAEGSSITRYDSEGNNIPLPTDPVPAVPSASGGGSADATVQESVFPGLVVTDKDGQRISYTSTQSGNTLTVCVGRFTASFRISLAALRQLRAEGIDTITFQTILCSTTLSVDELLAMGGEDAEAVLTHRSTDSSLTVG
;
A
#
# COMPACT_ATOMS: atom_id res chain seq x y z
N GLY A 1 -16.04 -27.91 10.32
CA GLY A 1 -15.37 -27.55 11.56
C GLY A 1 -14.16 -26.67 11.26
N ASP A 2 -13.75 -25.89 12.23
CA ASP A 2 -12.63 -24.94 12.10
C ASP A 2 -11.33 -25.66 11.69
N GLY A 3 -10.60 -25.04 10.79
CA GLY A 3 -9.40 -25.62 10.21
C GLY A 3 -8.14 -25.23 10.98
N ASN A 4 -7.73 -26.05 11.96
CA ASN A 4 -6.43 -25.88 12.60
C ASN A 4 -5.36 -26.68 11.84
N VAL A 5 -4.48 -26.00 11.09
CA VAL A 5 -3.47 -26.64 10.24
C VAL A 5 -2.08 -26.15 10.62
N THR A 6 -1.15 -27.07 10.85
CA THR A 6 0.27 -26.76 11.06
C THR A 6 1.11 -27.52 10.05
N ILE A 7 1.88 -26.80 9.25
CA ILE A 7 2.85 -27.32 8.29
C ILE A 7 4.21 -26.81 8.69
N SER A 8 5.16 -27.71 9.00
CA SER A 8 6.45 -27.29 9.56
C SER A 8 7.61 -28.18 9.16
N GLY A 9 8.81 -27.79 9.56
CA GLY A 9 10.02 -28.52 9.26
C GLY A 9 10.38 -28.45 7.78
N ASN A 10 10.64 -29.60 7.15
CA ASN A 10 10.96 -29.71 5.73
C ASN A 10 9.78 -30.31 4.94
N ALA A 11 8.54 -30.05 5.37
CA ALA A 11 7.36 -30.52 4.66
C ALA A 11 7.32 -30.01 3.23
N THR A 12 6.89 -30.86 2.30
CA THR A 12 6.67 -30.48 0.89
C THR A 12 5.26 -30.85 0.48
N ILE A 13 4.53 -29.90 -0.07
CA ILE A 13 3.18 -30.08 -0.65
C ILE A 13 3.27 -29.59 -2.09
N GLU A 14 3.04 -30.48 -3.05
CA GLU A 14 3.05 -30.11 -4.47
C GLU A 14 1.75 -29.39 -4.84
N ASP A 15 0.61 -30.01 -4.53
CA ASP A 15 -0.71 -29.48 -4.83
C ASP A 15 -1.66 -29.65 -3.63
N ALA A 16 -2.42 -28.60 -3.29
CA ALA A 16 -3.49 -28.64 -2.33
C ALA A 16 -4.74 -27.97 -2.92
N GLU A 17 -5.82 -28.71 -3.06
CA GLU A 17 -7.06 -28.22 -3.64
C GLU A 17 -8.21 -28.33 -2.64
N GLY A 18 -8.91 -27.22 -2.43
CA GLY A 18 -10.10 -27.16 -1.59
C GLY A 18 -11.31 -27.83 -2.26
N GLY A 19 -12.11 -28.53 -1.44
CA GLY A 19 -13.44 -28.98 -1.88
C GLY A 19 -14.34 -27.78 -2.21
N LYS A 20 -15.58 -28.04 -2.63
CA LYS A 20 -16.48 -27.03 -3.24
C LYS A 20 -16.54 -25.67 -2.53
N PHE A 21 -16.48 -25.64 -1.20
CA PHE A 21 -16.54 -24.41 -0.39
C PHE A 21 -15.47 -24.39 0.71
N ALA A 22 -14.42 -25.19 0.53
CA ALA A 22 -13.33 -25.28 1.49
C ALA A 22 -12.07 -24.58 0.95
N ALA A 23 -11.25 -24.06 1.87
CA ALA A 23 -9.92 -23.60 1.53
C ALA A 23 -9.05 -24.75 1.02
N GLY A 24 -8.03 -24.45 0.19
CA GLY A 24 -7.02 -25.43 -0.19
C GLY A 24 -6.24 -25.93 1.01
N ILE A 25 -5.88 -25.00 1.90
CA ILE A 25 -5.29 -25.28 3.22
C ILE A 25 -6.03 -24.41 4.24
N GLY A 26 -6.84 -25.03 5.11
CA GLY A 26 -7.57 -24.31 6.15
C GLY A 26 -8.99 -24.77 6.41
N GLY A 27 -9.94 -23.83 6.45
CA GLY A 27 -11.32 -24.03 6.85
C GLY A 27 -12.23 -24.67 5.79
N GLY A 28 -13.25 -25.38 6.23
CA GLY A 28 -14.36 -25.84 5.40
C GLY A 28 -15.47 -24.77 5.27
N TYR A 29 -16.61 -25.15 4.72
CA TYR A 29 -17.78 -24.24 4.62
C TYR A 29 -18.23 -23.71 5.98
N GLY A 30 -18.39 -22.41 6.09
CA GLY A 30 -18.77 -21.72 7.33
C GLY A 30 -17.78 -21.90 8.47
N ALA A 31 -16.51 -22.17 8.15
CA ALA A 31 -15.49 -22.44 9.16
C ALA A 31 -14.32 -21.49 9.04
N ASP A 32 -13.93 -20.96 10.18
CA ASP A 32 -12.69 -20.19 10.33
C ASP A 32 -11.48 -21.12 10.26
N SER A 33 -10.32 -20.52 10.09
CA SER A 33 -9.06 -21.25 10.05
C SER A 33 -7.99 -20.62 10.92
N ASN A 34 -7.15 -21.47 11.49
CA ASN A 34 -5.89 -21.08 12.08
C ASN A 34 -4.77 -21.89 11.41
N VAL A 35 -4.04 -21.27 10.49
CA VAL A 35 -3.02 -21.94 9.69
C VAL A 35 -1.64 -21.43 10.08
N THR A 36 -0.73 -22.33 10.42
CA THR A 36 0.70 -22.02 10.66
C THR A 36 1.56 -22.78 9.67
N ILE A 37 2.38 -22.04 8.90
CA ILE A 37 3.36 -22.59 7.97
C ILE A 37 4.75 -22.08 8.40
N SER A 38 5.68 -23.01 8.69
CA SER A 38 6.96 -22.63 9.31
C SER A 38 8.13 -23.54 8.94
N GLY A 39 9.31 -23.19 9.40
CA GLY A 39 10.54 -23.95 9.10
C GLY A 39 10.96 -23.77 7.64
N ASN A 40 11.33 -24.86 6.98
CA ASN A 40 11.68 -24.89 5.55
C ASN A 40 10.53 -25.51 4.73
N ALA A 41 9.29 -25.33 5.15
CA ALA A 41 8.14 -25.88 4.44
C ALA A 41 8.05 -25.31 3.02
N LYS A 42 7.80 -26.17 2.05
CA LYS A 42 7.66 -25.83 0.63
C LYS A 42 6.26 -26.25 0.16
N ILE A 43 5.53 -25.30 -0.40
CA ILE A 43 4.21 -25.50 -0.94
C ILE A 43 4.20 -24.94 -2.36
N ASP A 44 3.95 -25.79 -3.38
CA ASP A 44 4.07 -25.32 -4.77
C ASP A 44 2.77 -24.69 -5.26
N ASN A 45 1.63 -25.38 -5.16
CA ASN A 45 0.35 -24.85 -5.62
C ASN A 45 -0.75 -25.06 -4.59
N VAL A 46 -1.57 -24.03 -4.38
CA VAL A 46 -2.76 -24.11 -3.53
C VAL A 46 -3.92 -23.43 -4.23
N SER A 47 -5.07 -24.08 -4.26
CA SER A 47 -6.31 -23.49 -4.77
C SER A 47 -7.47 -23.67 -3.81
N GLY A 48 -8.17 -22.59 -3.54
CA GLY A 48 -9.43 -22.62 -2.80
C GLY A 48 -10.60 -23.11 -3.67
N GLY A 49 -11.55 -23.80 -3.06
CA GLY A 49 -12.83 -24.07 -3.69
C GLY A 49 -13.68 -22.82 -3.84
N MET A 50 -14.87 -22.95 -4.39
CA MET A 50 -15.76 -21.82 -4.64
C MET A 50 -16.00 -20.99 -3.37
N GLN A 51 -15.77 -19.70 -3.41
CA GLN A 51 -15.93 -18.74 -2.31
C GLN A 51 -14.96 -18.93 -1.12
N ALA A 52 -13.96 -19.77 -1.24
CA ALA A 52 -13.01 -20.04 -0.16
C ALA A 52 -11.62 -19.48 -0.48
N ALA A 53 -10.83 -19.20 0.55
CA ALA A 53 -9.44 -18.81 0.39
C ALA A 53 -8.59 -19.95 -0.19
N GLY A 54 -7.46 -19.62 -0.81
CA GLY A 54 -6.44 -20.61 -1.12
C GLY A 54 -5.86 -21.18 0.17
N ILE A 55 -5.31 -20.30 1.02
CA ILE A 55 -4.86 -20.61 2.38
C ILE A 55 -5.67 -19.75 3.34
N GLY A 56 -6.45 -20.35 4.23
CA GLY A 56 -7.21 -19.61 5.23
C GLY A 56 -8.65 -20.05 5.39
N GLY A 57 -9.59 -19.09 5.43
CA GLY A 57 -11.02 -19.36 5.68
C GLY A 57 -11.71 -20.11 4.54
N GLY A 58 -12.63 -20.99 4.90
CA GLY A 58 -13.60 -21.53 3.93
C GLY A 58 -14.60 -20.45 3.49
N SER A 59 -15.56 -20.82 2.63
CA SER A 59 -16.67 -19.90 2.30
C SER A 59 -17.38 -19.47 3.58
N PHE A 60 -17.54 -18.16 3.80
CA PHE A 60 -18.06 -17.51 5.02
C PHE A 60 -17.19 -17.66 6.28
N GLY A 61 -15.91 -18.01 6.13
CA GLY A 61 -14.97 -18.17 7.24
C GLY A 61 -13.84 -17.16 7.20
N ASP A 62 -13.40 -16.77 8.38
CA ASP A 62 -12.22 -15.92 8.58
C ASP A 62 -10.92 -16.74 8.49
N GLY A 63 -9.83 -16.07 8.15
CA GLY A 63 -8.52 -16.71 8.13
C GLY A 63 -7.55 -16.07 9.09
N THR A 64 -7.03 -16.83 10.06
CA THR A 64 -5.87 -16.46 10.86
C THR A 64 -4.65 -17.24 10.38
N ILE A 65 -3.71 -16.58 9.70
CA ILE A 65 -2.62 -17.24 9.02
C ILE A 65 -1.28 -16.70 9.52
N THR A 66 -0.37 -17.59 9.90
CA THR A 66 1.03 -17.27 10.23
C THR A 66 1.95 -18.04 9.30
N ILE A 67 2.75 -17.32 8.50
CA ILE A 67 3.78 -17.88 7.62
C ILE A 67 5.12 -17.31 8.06
N LYS A 68 6.06 -18.20 8.43
CA LYS A 68 7.31 -17.74 9.04
C LYS A 68 8.53 -18.59 8.73
N ASP A 69 9.66 -18.14 9.27
CA ASP A 69 11.00 -18.75 9.16
C ASP A 69 11.52 -18.71 7.70
N ASN A 70 11.68 -19.86 7.03
CA ASN A 70 12.16 -20.00 5.66
C ASN A 70 11.08 -20.64 4.75
N ALA A 71 9.80 -20.48 5.08
CA ALA A 71 8.72 -21.06 4.30
C ALA A 71 8.69 -20.50 2.87
N ALA A 72 8.50 -21.38 1.90
CA ALA A 72 8.44 -21.04 0.48
C ALA A 72 7.10 -21.48 -0.11
N ILE A 73 6.32 -20.53 -0.59
CA ILE A 73 5.01 -20.75 -1.20
C ILE A 73 5.06 -20.31 -2.65
N GLY A 74 4.70 -21.18 -3.55
CA GLY A 74 4.63 -20.94 -4.98
C GLY A 74 3.40 -20.12 -5.36
N THR A 75 2.39 -20.75 -5.91
CA THR A 75 1.14 -20.09 -6.31
C THR A 75 0.02 -20.45 -5.35
N VAL A 76 -0.66 -19.43 -4.84
CA VAL A 76 -1.87 -19.56 -4.03
C VAL A 76 -3.00 -18.81 -4.71
N THR A 77 -4.09 -19.49 -5.02
CA THR A 77 -5.25 -18.89 -5.68
C THR A 77 -6.50 -19.06 -4.83
N GLY A 78 -7.18 -17.98 -4.52
CA GLY A 78 -8.50 -18.01 -3.93
C GLY A 78 -9.55 -18.49 -4.94
N GLY A 79 -10.57 -19.20 -4.48
CA GLY A 79 -11.77 -19.43 -5.29
C GLY A 79 -12.51 -18.12 -5.56
N SER A 80 -13.55 -18.14 -6.38
CA SER A 80 -14.36 -16.92 -6.63
C SER A 80 -14.77 -16.28 -5.31
N TYR A 81 -14.47 -14.99 -5.12
CA TYR A 81 -14.74 -14.24 -3.89
C TYR A 81 -13.87 -14.56 -2.66
N GLY A 82 -13.00 -15.55 -2.70
CA GLY A 82 -12.05 -15.87 -1.64
C GLY A 82 -10.68 -15.22 -1.85
N ALA A 83 -10.00 -14.84 -0.77
CA ALA A 83 -8.64 -14.35 -0.84
C ALA A 83 -7.65 -15.44 -1.31
N GLY A 84 -6.51 -15.05 -1.86
CA GLY A 84 -5.40 -15.99 -2.06
C GLY A 84 -4.96 -16.54 -0.71
N VAL A 85 -4.55 -15.64 0.19
CA VAL A 85 -4.19 -15.95 1.60
C VAL A 85 -5.05 -15.07 2.50
N GLY A 86 -5.90 -15.65 3.34
CA GLY A 86 -6.75 -14.89 4.25
C GLY A 86 -8.18 -15.40 4.38
N GLY A 87 -9.18 -14.50 4.26
CA GLY A 87 -10.59 -14.83 4.40
C GLY A 87 -11.22 -15.46 3.16
N GLY A 88 -12.23 -16.30 3.36
CA GLY A 88 -13.18 -16.69 2.31
C GLY A 88 -14.13 -15.54 1.98
N ALA A 89 -15.12 -15.77 1.09
CA ALA A 89 -16.19 -14.80 0.86
C ALA A 89 -16.85 -14.41 2.18
N LEU A 90 -17.07 -13.13 2.42
CA LEU A 90 -17.55 -12.50 3.65
C LEU A 90 -16.58 -12.59 4.85
N GLY A 91 -15.46 -13.29 4.72
CA GLY A 91 -14.46 -13.45 5.79
C GLY A 91 -13.32 -12.41 5.70
N VAL A 92 -12.81 -12.03 6.86
CA VAL A 92 -11.60 -11.20 7.01
C VAL A 92 -10.33 -12.07 7.04
N GLY A 93 -9.19 -11.47 6.72
CA GLY A 93 -7.89 -12.12 6.79
C GLY A 93 -7.02 -11.49 7.87
N ASP A 94 -6.62 -12.28 8.86
CA ASP A 94 -5.60 -11.94 9.85
C ASP A 94 -4.31 -12.68 9.48
N VAL A 95 -3.37 -11.96 8.81
CA VAL A 95 -2.23 -12.59 8.15
C VAL A 95 -0.92 -12.01 8.70
N THR A 96 -0.08 -12.89 9.24
CA THR A 96 1.30 -12.56 9.65
C THR A 96 2.30 -13.30 8.78
N ILE A 97 3.21 -12.55 8.13
CA ILE A 97 4.31 -13.07 7.33
C ILE A 97 5.62 -12.54 7.93
N GLU A 98 6.47 -13.43 8.44
CA GLU A 98 7.70 -13.01 9.11
C GLU A 98 8.92 -13.86 8.76
N GLY A 99 10.08 -13.21 8.67
CA GLY A 99 11.35 -13.88 8.38
C GLY A 99 11.63 -14.05 6.89
N ASN A 100 12.42 -15.05 6.54
CA ASN A 100 12.85 -15.32 5.16
C ASN A 100 11.79 -16.06 4.34
N VAL A 101 10.56 -15.58 4.40
CA VAL A 101 9.42 -16.16 3.68
C VAL A 101 9.43 -15.73 2.21
N THR A 102 9.10 -16.64 1.31
CA THR A 102 8.83 -16.32 -0.09
C THR A 102 7.42 -16.72 -0.48
N ILE A 103 6.61 -15.78 -0.96
CA ILE A 103 5.34 -16.03 -1.63
C ILE A 103 5.48 -15.54 -3.07
N LYS A 104 5.54 -16.48 -4.03
CA LYS A 104 5.78 -16.12 -5.44
C LYS A 104 4.56 -15.51 -6.10
N ASN A 105 3.35 -15.94 -5.73
CA ASN A 105 2.12 -15.38 -6.24
C ASN A 105 0.95 -15.74 -5.32
N ALA A 106 0.35 -14.75 -4.67
CA ALA A 106 -0.92 -14.87 -3.97
C ALA A 106 -1.99 -14.14 -4.80
N GLN A 107 -2.90 -14.89 -5.40
CA GLN A 107 -3.94 -14.39 -6.28
C GLN A 107 -5.31 -14.46 -5.60
N GLY A 108 -5.98 -13.33 -5.46
CA GLY A 108 -7.39 -13.29 -5.04
C GLY A 108 -8.33 -13.80 -6.14
N GLY A 109 -9.41 -14.45 -5.76
CA GLY A 109 -10.54 -14.69 -6.63
C GLY A 109 -11.27 -13.39 -6.99
N SER A 110 -12.29 -13.43 -7.84
CA SER A 110 -13.02 -12.21 -8.24
C SER A 110 -13.41 -11.36 -7.02
N ASN A 111 -13.13 -10.07 -7.06
CA ASN A 111 -13.44 -9.10 -6.01
C ASN A 111 -12.75 -9.33 -4.64
N ALA A 112 -11.83 -10.28 -4.52
CA ALA A 112 -11.15 -10.63 -3.27
C ALA A 112 -9.67 -10.22 -3.29
N ALA A 113 -9.07 -10.03 -2.12
CA ALA A 113 -7.67 -9.67 -2.01
C ALA A 113 -6.72 -10.82 -2.40
N GLY A 114 -5.51 -10.47 -2.86
CA GLY A 114 -4.42 -11.43 -2.98
C GLY A 114 -4.03 -11.96 -1.60
N ILE A 115 -3.80 -11.03 -0.65
CA ILE A 115 -3.56 -11.32 0.77
C ILE A 115 -4.48 -10.42 1.59
N GLY A 116 -5.33 -11.01 2.44
CA GLY A 116 -6.26 -10.31 3.32
C GLY A 116 -7.70 -10.78 3.20
N GLY A 117 -8.65 -9.88 2.93
CA GLY A 117 -10.07 -10.19 2.98
C GLY A 117 -10.68 -10.75 1.70
N GLY A 118 -11.72 -11.55 1.85
CA GLY A 118 -12.59 -11.95 0.74
C GLY A 118 -13.55 -10.85 0.31
N TYR A 119 -14.34 -11.13 -0.72
CA TYR A 119 -15.45 -10.27 -1.15
C TYR A 119 -16.50 -10.14 -0.06
N GLY A 120 -16.99 -8.92 0.15
CA GLY A 120 -18.11 -8.66 1.05
C GLY A 120 -17.78 -8.75 2.54
N ALA A 121 -16.52 -8.94 2.92
CA ALA A 121 -16.11 -8.92 4.33
C ALA A 121 -16.55 -7.62 5.04
N GLU A 122 -16.88 -7.72 6.30
CA GLU A 122 -17.24 -6.58 7.15
C GLU A 122 -16.33 -6.57 8.38
N ASN A 123 -16.17 -5.41 9.02
CA ASN A 123 -15.46 -5.34 10.29
C ASN A 123 -16.24 -6.10 11.37
N ASP A 124 -15.51 -6.61 12.36
CA ASP A 124 -16.14 -7.17 13.56
C ASP A 124 -16.86 -6.08 14.40
N ASP A 125 -17.50 -6.49 15.49
CA ASP A 125 -18.23 -5.59 16.39
C ASP A 125 -17.31 -4.55 17.07
N ASP A 126 -16.01 -4.82 17.14
CA ASP A 126 -14.99 -3.90 17.69
C ASP A 126 -14.42 -2.97 16.60
N GLY A 127 -14.84 -3.12 15.34
CA GLY A 127 -14.42 -2.30 14.21
C GLY A 127 -13.15 -2.79 13.52
N ASN A 128 -12.63 -3.98 13.87
CA ASN A 128 -11.45 -4.54 13.23
C ASN A 128 -11.84 -5.21 11.90
N GLY A 129 -11.07 -4.92 10.87
CA GLY A 129 -11.15 -5.59 9.57
C GLY A 129 -9.98 -6.53 9.37
N ASN A 130 -9.39 -6.50 8.18
CA ASN A 130 -8.22 -7.32 7.85
C ASN A 130 -6.97 -6.80 8.59
N GLN A 131 -6.28 -7.69 9.30
CA GLN A 131 -5.04 -7.38 10.01
C GLN A 131 -3.87 -8.04 9.27
N ILE A 132 -2.97 -7.28 8.67
CA ILE A 132 -1.89 -7.83 7.88
C ILE A 132 -0.55 -7.31 8.37
N THR A 133 0.31 -8.20 8.84
CA THR A 133 1.67 -7.86 9.27
C THR A 133 2.70 -8.58 8.40
N ILE A 134 3.60 -7.83 7.76
CA ILE A 134 4.72 -8.37 6.99
C ILE A 134 6.01 -7.78 7.54
N LYS A 135 6.87 -8.64 8.10
CA LYS A 135 8.08 -8.17 8.80
C LYS A 135 9.29 -9.06 8.62
N SER A 136 10.48 -8.46 8.62
CA SER A 136 11.72 -9.20 8.76
C SER A 136 11.98 -9.61 10.21
N ASN A 137 12.77 -10.64 10.40
CA ASN A 137 13.31 -11.06 11.69
C ASN A 137 14.73 -11.60 11.53
N GLU A 138 15.26 -12.28 12.55
CA GLU A 138 16.61 -12.88 12.49
C GLU A 138 16.78 -13.94 11.39
N SER A 139 15.71 -14.58 10.96
CA SER A 139 15.72 -15.56 9.86
C SER A 139 15.85 -14.91 8.48
N GLY A 140 15.53 -13.62 8.35
CA GLY A 140 15.66 -12.88 7.11
C GLY A 140 14.51 -11.91 6.82
N ALA A 141 14.32 -11.62 5.55
CA ALA A 141 13.34 -10.65 5.05
C ALA A 141 12.35 -11.29 4.07
N PRO A 142 11.05 -11.03 4.20
CA PRO A 142 10.06 -11.63 3.33
C PRO A 142 10.09 -11.04 1.91
N THR A 143 9.79 -11.91 0.94
CA THR A 143 9.54 -11.55 -0.46
C THR A 143 8.14 -11.99 -0.83
N VAL A 144 7.27 -11.05 -1.13
CA VAL A 144 5.83 -11.29 -1.32
C VAL A 144 5.34 -10.67 -2.61
N ASN A 145 4.75 -11.49 -3.48
CA ASN A 145 3.99 -11.01 -4.63
C ASN A 145 2.50 -11.33 -4.41
N ALA A 146 1.66 -10.32 -4.53
CA ALA A 146 0.23 -10.44 -4.33
C ALA A 146 -0.57 -9.69 -5.40
N THR A 147 -1.62 -10.32 -5.90
CA THR A 147 -2.49 -9.74 -6.92
C THR A 147 -3.94 -9.83 -6.46
N GLY A 148 -4.63 -8.71 -6.46
CA GLY A 148 -6.06 -8.65 -6.20
C GLY A 148 -6.87 -9.28 -7.33
N GLY A 149 -8.03 -9.82 -6.98
CA GLY A 149 -8.95 -10.38 -7.95
C GLY A 149 -9.58 -9.34 -8.86
N GLU A 150 -10.05 -9.77 -10.01
CA GLU A 150 -10.68 -8.91 -11.01
C GLU A 150 -12.02 -8.32 -10.52
N SER A 151 -12.40 -7.19 -11.09
CA SER A 151 -13.74 -6.63 -10.91
C SER A 151 -14.80 -7.53 -11.56
N SER A 152 -16.03 -7.48 -11.08
CA SER A 152 -17.14 -8.20 -11.67
C SER A 152 -18.27 -7.22 -12.05
N ILE A 153 -19.10 -7.63 -13.02
CA ILE A 153 -20.29 -6.90 -13.45
C ILE A 153 -21.50 -7.80 -13.23
N ASP A 154 -22.46 -7.31 -12.49
CA ASP A 154 -23.76 -7.96 -12.35
C ASP A 154 -24.53 -7.80 -13.68
N GLU A 155 -24.81 -8.91 -14.33
CA GLU A 155 -25.42 -8.91 -15.67
C GLU A 155 -26.87 -8.37 -15.68
N GLU A 156 -27.60 -8.48 -14.56
CA GLU A 156 -29.00 -8.02 -14.48
C GLU A 156 -29.08 -6.52 -14.22
N THR A 157 -28.20 -5.99 -13.36
CA THR A 157 -28.23 -4.58 -12.94
C THR A 157 -27.20 -3.71 -13.66
N ALA A 158 -26.28 -4.31 -14.42
CA ALA A 158 -25.11 -3.67 -14.99
C ALA A 158 -24.22 -2.95 -13.94
N LYS A 159 -24.38 -3.29 -12.65
CA LYS A 159 -23.59 -2.71 -11.57
C LYS A 159 -22.21 -3.36 -11.52
N LYS A 160 -21.19 -2.53 -11.57
CA LYS A 160 -19.81 -2.96 -11.43
C LYS A 160 -19.42 -3.04 -9.95
N THR A 161 -18.84 -4.16 -9.58
CA THR A 161 -18.19 -4.36 -8.26
C THR A 161 -16.69 -4.29 -8.44
N PRO A 162 -15.96 -3.47 -7.67
CA PRO A 162 -14.51 -3.36 -7.76
C PRO A 162 -13.80 -4.70 -7.60
N GLY A 163 -12.57 -4.79 -8.06
CA GLY A 163 -11.68 -5.91 -7.77
C GLY A 163 -11.19 -5.89 -6.33
N GLY A 164 -10.35 -6.85 -5.96
CA GLY A 164 -9.71 -6.90 -4.65
C GLY A 164 -8.41 -6.11 -4.60
N ALA A 165 -7.91 -5.80 -3.40
CA ALA A 165 -6.57 -5.29 -3.22
C ALA A 165 -5.52 -6.37 -3.50
N GLY A 166 -4.30 -5.96 -3.87
CA GLY A 166 -3.17 -6.89 -3.88
C GLY A 166 -2.93 -7.42 -2.47
N ILE A 167 -2.72 -6.50 -1.53
CA ILE A 167 -2.63 -6.76 -0.08
C ILE A 167 -3.63 -5.83 0.60
N GLY A 168 -4.58 -6.39 1.35
CA GLY A 168 -5.58 -5.59 2.05
C GLY A 168 -7.00 -6.13 2.00
N SER A 169 -7.98 -5.32 1.59
CA SER A 169 -9.37 -5.77 1.55
C SER A 169 -9.80 -6.25 0.16
N GLY A 170 -10.74 -7.18 0.13
CA GLY A 170 -11.53 -7.42 -1.08
C GLY A 170 -12.44 -6.21 -1.39
N ALA A 171 -13.34 -6.34 -2.36
CA ALA A 171 -14.44 -5.40 -2.56
C ALA A 171 -15.46 -5.58 -1.41
N SER A 172 -15.27 -4.85 -0.34
CA SER A 172 -15.91 -5.07 0.95
C SER A 172 -16.07 -3.76 1.70
N LYS A 173 -16.67 -3.81 2.88
CA LYS A 173 -16.69 -2.70 3.82
C LYS A 173 -15.60 -2.83 4.90
N ALA A 174 -14.92 -3.97 4.95
CA ALA A 174 -13.87 -4.19 5.91
C ALA A 174 -12.68 -3.26 5.64
N ASN A 175 -12.15 -2.69 6.72
CA ASN A 175 -10.89 -1.97 6.69
C ASN A 175 -9.72 -2.94 6.49
N ALA A 176 -8.54 -2.41 6.19
CA ALA A 176 -7.30 -3.16 6.26
C ALA A 176 -6.29 -2.36 7.07
N ASP A 177 -5.80 -2.96 8.13
CA ASP A 177 -4.68 -2.44 8.91
C ASP A 177 -3.43 -3.24 8.52
N ILE A 178 -2.54 -2.57 7.79
CA ILE A 178 -1.38 -3.22 7.19
C ILE A 178 -0.11 -2.64 7.83
N THR A 179 0.65 -3.50 8.48
CA THR A 179 1.91 -3.16 9.12
C THR A 179 3.08 -3.79 8.37
N LEU A 180 4.02 -2.97 7.95
CA LEU A 180 5.27 -3.39 7.33
C LEU A 180 6.44 -3.01 8.26
N GLU A 181 7.26 -3.97 8.66
CA GLU A 181 8.35 -3.74 9.61
C GLU A 181 9.68 -4.32 9.13
N GLY A 182 10.76 -3.57 9.37
CA GLY A 182 12.10 -3.97 8.98
C GLY A 182 12.28 -4.00 7.47
N LYS A 183 13.07 -4.94 6.95
CA LYS A 183 13.33 -5.08 5.52
C LYS A 183 12.27 -5.97 4.87
N VAL A 184 11.61 -5.48 3.83
CA VAL A 184 10.60 -6.23 3.08
C VAL A 184 10.78 -6.05 1.57
N THR A 185 10.44 -7.06 0.78
CA THR A 185 10.34 -6.98 -0.67
C THR A 185 8.92 -7.35 -1.08
N ILE A 186 8.17 -6.39 -1.60
CA ILE A 186 6.75 -6.55 -1.93
C ILE A 186 6.49 -6.11 -3.36
N VAL A 187 5.77 -6.93 -4.10
CA VAL A 187 5.13 -6.56 -5.36
C VAL A 187 3.63 -6.80 -5.20
N ALA A 188 2.85 -5.74 -5.27
CA ALA A 188 1.41 -5.82 -5.12
C ALA A 188 0.71 -5.22 -6.34
N LYS A 189 -0.30 -5.93 -6.87
CA LYS A 189 -1.13 -5.46 -7.97
C LYS A 189 -2.59 -5.38 -7.54
N ALA A 190 -3.20 -4.22 -7.77
CA ALA A 190 -4.62 -4.01 -7.52
C ALA A 190 -5.51 -4.74 -8.54
N GLY A 191 -6.68 -5.19 -8.11
CA GLY A 191 -7.82 -5.36 -8.99
C GLY A 191 -8.46 -4.01 -9.31
N GLU A 192 -9.22 -3.92 -10.38
CA GLU A 192 -9.80 -2.66 -10.85
C GLU A 192 -10.67 -1.97 -9.78
N GLY A 193 -10.37 -0.71 -9.50
CA GLY A 193 -11.10 0.10 -8.53
C GLY A 193 -10.73 -0.16 -7.07
N ASN A 194 -9.65 -0.92 -6.82
CA ASN A 194 -9.12 -1.11 -5.47
C ASN A 194 -7.63 -0.71 -5.38
N ALA A 195 -7.03 -0.79 -4.20
CA ALA A 195 -5.64 -0.46 -3.93
C ALA A 195 -4.70 -1.64 -4.24
N ALA A 196 -3.44 -1.34 -4.59
CA ALA A 196 -2.42 -2.38 -4.61
C ALA A 196 -2.09 -2.84 -3.18
N ILE A 197 -1.93 -1.89 -2.25
CA ILE A 197 -1.75 -2.17 -0.82
C ILE A 197 -2.67 -1.21 -0.05
N GLY A 198 -3.76 -1.72 0.51
CA GLY A 198 -4.74 -0.89 1.20
C GLY A 198 -6.16 -1.42 1.15
N ALA A 199 -7.14 -0.52 1.22
CA ALA A 199 -8.56 -0.89 1.23
C ALA A 199 -9.42 0.14 0.49
N ASN A 200 -10.52 -0.31 -0.09
CA ASN A 200 -11.54 0.57 -0.68
C ASN A 200 -10.99 1.58 -1.70
N GLY A 201 -10.00 1.19 -2.49
CA GLY A 201 -9.34 2.04 -3.47
C GLY A 201 -8.37 3.06 -2.89
N ILE A 202 -8.08 3.00 -1.60
CA ILE A 202 -7.16 3.90 -0.91
C ILE A 202 -5.85 3.17 -0.66
N GLU A 203 -4.76 3.63 -1.28
CA GLU A 203 -3.41 3.14 -1.04
C GLU A 203 -2.93 3.54 0.37
N GLN A 204 -2.38 2.59 1.11
CA GLN A 204 -1.76 2.86 2.39
C GLN A 204 -0.33 3.35 2.21
N GLU A 205 0.06 4.35 2.99
CA GLU A 205 1.42 4.85 3.05
C GLU A 205 2.21 4.16 4.16
N PHE A 206 3.49 3.91 3.90
CA PHE A 206 4.38 3.28 4.86
C PHE A 206 5.60 4.17 5.11
N THR A 207 5.96 4.34 6.36
CA THR A 207 7.13 5.12 6.80
C THR A 207 8.03 4.25 7.69
N GLY A 208 9.32 4.58 7.73
CA GLY A 208 10.25 3.90 8.66
C GLY A 208 10.66 2.50 8.26
N LEU A 209 10.51 2.11 6.99
CA LEU A 209 11.03 0.84 6.48
C LEU A 209 12.56 0.80 6.53
N ALA A 210 13.14 -0.37 6.79
CA ALA A 210 14.57 -0.54 6.82
C ALA A 210 15.21 -0.34 5.43
N GLU A 211 16.46 0.09 5.42
CA GLU A 211 17.24 0.24 4.19
C GLU A 211 17.27 -1.06 3.37
N GLY A 212 17.12 -0.93 2.07
CA GLY A 212 17.04 -2.05 1.14
C GLY A 212 15.67 -2.73 1.09
N SER A 213 14.61 -2.14 1.66
CA SER A 213 13.24 -2.52 1.37
C SER A 213 12.85 -2.12 -0.04
N SER A 214 12.00 -2.90 -0.68
CA SER A 214 11.44 -2.63 -2.00
C SER A 214 9.95 -2.89 -1.99
N ILE A 215 9.15 -1.87 -2.29
CA ILE A 215 7.71 -1.98 -2.47
C ILE A 215 7.37 -1.49 -3.86
N THR A 216 6.83 -2.37 -4.69
CA THR A 216 6.34 -2.02 -6.03
C THR A 216 4.84 -2.24 -6.06
N ARG A 217 4.12 -1.22 -6.47
CA ARG A 217 2.65 -1.23 -6.56
C ARG A 217 2.22 -1.05 -8.00
N TYR A 218 1.24 -1.81 -8.42
CA TYR A 218 0.64 -1.70 -9.75
C TYR A 218 -0.88 -1.54 -9.63
N ASP A 219 -1.45 -0.71 -10.51
CA ASP A 219 -2.89 -0.70 -10.71
C ASP A 219 -3.35 -1.95 -11.49
N SER A 220 -4.65 -2.05 -11.74
CA SER A 220 -5.23 -3.19 -12.47
C SER A 220 -4.73 -3.30 -13.91
N GLU A 221 -4.33 -2.20 -14.53
CA GLU A 221 -3.81 -2.14 -15.89
C GLU A 221 -2.31 -2.50 -15.96
N GLY A 222 -1.64 -2.58 -14.79
CA GLY A 222 -0.21 -2.88 -14.67
C GLY A 222 0.68 -1.64 -14.71
N ASN A 223 0.11 -0.44 -14.58
CA ASN A 223 0.88 0.78 -14.42
C ASN A 223 1.43 0.86 -13.00
N ASN A 224 2.67 1.33 -12.86
CA ASN A 224 3.27 1.51 -11.54
C ASN A 224 2.55 2.63 -10.78
N ILE A 225 2.16 2.35 -9.53
CA ILE A 225 1.68 3.34 -8.57
C ILE A 225 2.89 3.79 -7.76
N PRO A 226 3.41 5.01 -7.98
CA PRO A 226 4.60 5.47 -7.28
C PRO A 226 4.34 5.50 -5.77
N LEU A 227 5.33 5.06 -5.00
CA LEU A 227 5.35 5.34 -3.56
C LEU A 227 5.47 6.86 -3.39
N PRO A 228 4.79 7.46 -2.39
CA PRO A 228 5.21 8.76 -1.89
C PRO A 228 6.70 8.62 -1.55
N THR A 229 7.52 9.50 -2.05
CA THR A 229 8.98 9.42 -1.82
C THR A 229 9.25 9.43 -0.33
N ASP A 230 9.83 8.35 0.19
CA ASP A 230 10.27 8.30 1.58
C ASP A 230 11.16 9.51 1.90
N PRO A 231 10.95 10.18 3.04
CA PRO A 231 11.93 11.13 3.51
C PRO A 231 13.26 10.39 3.70
N VAL A 232 14.31 10.92 3.10
CA VAL A 232 15.70 10.41 3.20
C VAL A 232 15.99 9.97 4.63
N PRO A 233 16.57 8.79 4.87
CA PRO A 233 16.81 8.28 6.21
C PRO A 233 17.64 9.28 7.03
N ALA A 234 17.13 9.62 8.20
CA ALA A 234 17.81 10.52 9.12
C ALA A 234 19.18 9.94 9.48
N VAL A 235 20.23 10.66 9.18
CA VAL A 235 21.59 10.38 9.65
C VAL A 235 21.53 10.26 11.20
N PRO A 236 22.11 9.25 11.85
CA PRO A 236 22.02 9.11 13.29
C PRO A 236 22.68 10.31 13.97
N SER A 237 21.89 11.21 14.52
CA SER A 237 22.36 12.27 15.40
C SER A 237 22.73 11.66 16.74
N ALA A 238 24.00 11.88 17.14
CA ALA A 238 24.49 11.56 18.46
C ALA A 238 23.63 12.23 19.54
N SER A 239 23.28 11.43 20.53
CA SER A 239 22.62 11.68 21.80
C SER A 239 22.57 13.13 22.31
N GLY A 240 21.35 13.61 22.59
CA GLY A 240 21.08 14.74 23.46
C GLY A 240 19.58 14.81 23.72
N GLY A 241 19.16 14.49 24.97
CA GLY A 241 17.78 14.31 25.35
C GLY A 241 16.93 15.59 25.28
N GLY A 242 15.66 15.42 25.02
CA GLY A 242 14.63 16.45 25.09
C GLY A 242 13.34 15.99 24.43
N SER A 243 12.38 15.61 25.27
CA SER A 243 11.01 15.33 24.89
C SER A 243 10.39 16.52 24.18
N ALA A 244 9.85 16.35 22.97
CA ALA A 244 8.91 17.27 22.37
C ALA A 244 7.97 16.53 21.43
N ASP A 245 6.73 16.59 21.79
CA ASP A 245 5.50 16.21 21.09
C ASP A 245 5.50 16.75 19.65
N ALA A 246 5.51 15.88 18.66
CA ALA A 246 5.46 16.28 17.27
C ALA A 246 4.01 16.45 16.82
N THR A 247 3.46 17.63 17.06
CA THR A 247 2.26 18.08 16.38
C THR A 247 2.57 18.29 14.89
N VAL A 248 1.86 17.57 14.01
CA VAL A 248 1.83 17.87 12.58
C VAL A 248 1.22 19.26 12.41
N GLN A 249 2.07 20.26 12.21
CA GLN A 249 1.63 21.60 11.81
C GLN A 249 1.38 21.56 10.30
N GLU A 250 0.15 21.91 9.88
CA GLU A 250 -0.09 22.44 8.54
C GLU A 250 0.79 23.68 8.40
N SER A 251 1.95 23.53 7.77
CA SER A 251 2.85 24.66 7.52
C SER A 251 2.31 25.46 6.33
N VAL A 252 1.44 26.41 6.65
CA VAL A 252 1.07 27.45 5.67
C VAL A 252 2.30 28.32 5.47
N PHE A 253 3.05 28.08 4.40
CA PHE A 253 4.20 28.94 4.05
C PHE A 253 3.66 30.30 3.57
N PRO A 254 4.00 31.43 4.21
CA PRO A 254 3.49 32.73 3.79
C PRO A 254 3.91 33.02 2.34
N GLY A 255 2.92 33.29 1.47
CA GLY A 255 3.16 33.59 0.06
C GLY A 255 3.22 32.39 -0.88
N LEU A 256 3.04 31.14 -0.39
CA LEU A 256 2.82 29.97 -1.23
C LEU A 256 1.34 29.59 -1.24
N VAL A 257 0.76 29.46 -2.41
CA VAL A 257 -0.60 29.00 -2.64
C VAL A 257 -0.56 27.80 -3.58
N VAL A 258 -1.16 26.70 -3.18
CA VAL A 258 -1.31 25.53 -4.04
C VAL A 258 -2.79 25.32 -4.39
N THR A 259 -3.06 25.13 -5.68
CA THR A 259 -4.42 24.94 -6.18
C THR A 259 -4.51 23.66 -7.03
N ASP A 260 -5.70 23.07 -7.07
CA ASP A 260 -6.03 21.97 -7.97
C ASP A 260 -6.27 22.47 -9.43
N LYS A 261 -6.69 21.55 -10.31
CA LYS A 261 -7.02 21.85 -11.72
C LYS A 261 -8.18 22.85 -11.89
N ASP A 262 -9.02 23.00 -10.89
CA ASP A 262 -10.20 23.89 -10.89
C ASP A 262 -9.92 25.23 -10.20
N GLY A 263 -8.64 25.46 -9.78
CA GLY A 263 -8.21 26.68 -9.10
C GLY A 263 -8.58 26.75 -7.61
N GLN A 264 -9.07 25.67 -7.03
CA GLN A 264 -9.40 25.60 -5.61
C GLN A 264 -8.13 25.38 -4.77
N ARG A 265 -8.02 26.08 -3.66
CA ARG A 265 -6.87 25.88 -2.75
C ARG A 265 -6.92 24.49 -2.15
N ILE A 266 -5.77 23.81 -2.16
CA ILE A 266 -5.59 22.50 -1.57
C ILE A 266 -4.47 22.53 -0.53
N SER A 267 -4.55 21.63 0.45
CA SER A 267 -3.49 21.44 1.44
C SER A 267 -2.25 20.82 0.80
N TYR A 268 -1.11 21.15 1.37
CA TYR A 268 0.19 20.61 0.97
C TYR A 268 1.03 20.33 2.20
N THR A 269 2.01 19.45 2.07
CA THR A 269 3.06 19.26 3.06
C THR A 269 4.35 19.92 2.58
N SER A 270 5.15 20.43 3.50
CA SER A 270 6.48 20.94 3.18
C SER A 270 7.52 20.37 4.12
N THR A 271 8.66 20.00 3.56
CA THR A 271 9.83 19.50 4.29
C THR A 271 11.07 20.26 3.87
N GLN A 272 11.93 20.58 4.83
CA GLN A 272 13.23 21.21 4.55
C GLN A 272 14.35 20.22 4.82
N SER A 273 15.24 20.07 3.86
CA SER A 273 16.45 19.28 3.99
C SER A 273 17.66 20.09 3.51
N GLY A 274 18.53 20.46 4.43
CA GLY A 274 19.63 21.36 4.14
C GLY A 274 19.12 22.70 3.59
N ASN A 275 19.54 23.05 2.37
CA ASN A 275 19.15 24.26 1.66
C ASN A 275 18.03 24.05 0.62
N THR A 276 17.34 22.92 0.69
CA THR A 276 16.22 22.58 -0.20
C THR A 276 14.90 22.53 0.56
N LEU A 277 13.89 23.24 0.08
CA LEU A 277 12.51 23.16 0.52
C LEU A 277 11.73 22.29 -0.46
N THR A 278 11.11 21.21 0.00
CA THR A 278 10.24 20.36 -0.81
C THR A 278 8.78 20.58 -0.42
N VAL A 279 7.94 20.86 -1.41
CA VAL A 279 6.50 21.07 -1.28
C VAL A 279 5.79 19.95 -2.03
N CYS A 280 5.02 19.13 -1.31
CA CYS A 280 4.34 17.95 -1.85
C CYS A 280 2.83 18.09 -1.78
N VAL A 281 2.15 17.63 -2.83
CA VAL A 281 0.69 17.52 -2.88
C VAL A 281 0.27 16.14 -3.40
N GLY A 282 -0.66 15.50 -2.71
CA GLY A 282 -1.24 14.22 -3.10
C GLY A 282 -2.25 14.34 -4.26
N ARG A 283 -1.86 15.00 -5.35
CA ARG A 283 -2.71 15.20 -6.55
C ARG A 283 -1.89 14.93 -7.82
N PHE A 284 -2.56 14.49 -8.89
CA PHE A 284 -1.93 14.28 -10.21
C PHE A 284 -1.66 15.60 -10.94
N THR A 285 -2.46 16.62 -10.67
CA THR A 285 -2.36 17.95 -11.26
C THR A 285 -2.47 18.97 -10.15
N ALA A 286 -1.53 19.91 -10.10
CA ALA A 286 -1.55 21.03 -9.17
C ALA A 286 -0.81 22.22 -9.75
N SER A 287 -1.21 23.43 -9.33
CA SER A 287 -0.48 24.68 -9.58
C SER A 287 0.07 25.21 -8.28
N PHE A 288 1.37 25.43 -8.25
CA PHE A 288 2.11 26.02 -7.14
C PHE A 288 2.40 27.48 -7.50
N ARG A 289 1.88 28.40 -6.72
CA ARG A 289 2.06 29.84 -6.89
C ARG A 289 2.82 30.39 -5.69
N ILE A 290 3.96 31.01 -5.92
CA ILE A 290 4.78 31.61 -4.87
C ILE A 290 5.21 33.03 -5.26
N SER A 291 5.04 33.99 -4.33
CA SER A 291 5.49 35.36 -4.57
C SER A 291 7.03 35.47 -4.52
N LEU A 292 7.63 36.34 -5.34
CA LEU A 292 9.07 36.57 -5.28
C LEU A 292 9.50 37.19 -3.94
N ALA A 293 8.61 37.86 -3.23
CA ALA A 293 8.87 38.32 -1.86
C ALA A 293 9.06 37.13 -0.90
N ALA A 294 8.23 36.09 -1.02
CA ALA A 294 8.38 34.87 -0.24
C ALA A 294 9.66 34.08 -0.60
N LEU A 295 10.04 34.07 -1.89
CA LEU A 295 11.29 33.46 -2.33
C LEU A 295 12.51 34.18 -1.75
N ARG A 296 12.51 35.55 -1.67
CA ARG A 296 13.58 36.33 -1.01
C ARG A 296 13.69 35.98 0.48
N GLN A 297 12.57 35.79 1.16
CA GLN A 297 12.57 35.37 2.55
C GLN A 297 13.19 33.98 2.70
N LEU A 298 12.76 33.00 1.88
CA LEU A 298 13.36 31.66 1.85
C LEU A 298 14.87 31.69 1.61
N ARG A 299 15.31 32.54 0.67
CA ARG A 299 16.73 32.73 0.38
C ARG A 299 17.50 33.27 1.58
N ALA A 300 16.90 34.19 2.33
CA ALA A 300 17.48 34.74 3.56
C ALA A 300 17.55 33.71 4.70
N GLU A 301 16.65 32.72 4.69
CA GLU A 301 16.62 31.58 5.62
C GLU A 301 17.57 30.44 5.19
N GLY A 302 18.32 30.60 4.08
CA GLY A 302 19.31 29.65 3.60
C GLY A 302 18.76 28.58 2.64
N ILE A 303 17.58 28.79 2.07
CA ILE A 303 17.01 27.94 1.04
C ILE A 303 17.48 28.37 -0.34
N ASP A 304 18.22 27.52 -1.03
CA ASP A 304 18.75 27.74 -2.36
C ASP A 304 17.89 27.13 -3.46
N THR A 305 17.14 26.06 -3.12
CA THR A 305 16.31 25.32 -4.08
C THR A 305 14.93 25.00 -3.51
N ILE A 306 13.92 25.00 -4.39
CA ILE A 306 12.57 24.54 -4.07
C ILE A 306 12.22 23.39 -5.00
N THR A 307 11.74 22.30 -4.43
CA THR A 307 11.17 21.17 -5.16
C THR A 307 9.66 21.18 -5.01
N PHE A 308 8.94 21.25 -6.13
CA PHE A 308 7.49 21.10 -6.16
C PHE A 308 7.15 19.71 -6.67
N GLN A 309 6.34 18.97 -5.90
CA GLN A 309 6.05 17.58 -6.18
C GLN A 309 4.54 17.30 -6.17
N THR A 310 4.09 16.65 -7.24
CA THR A 310 2.77 16.00 -7.36
C THR A 310 2.97 14.50 -7.40
N ILE A 311 1.89 13.72 -7.47
CA ILE A 311 1.98 12.25 -7.58
C ILE A 311 2.79 11.80 -8.82
N LEU A 312 2.71 12.53 -9.94
CA LEU A 312 3.34 12.13 -11.21
C LEU A 312 4.58 12.94 -11.60
N CYS A 313 4.80 14.08 -10.98
CA CYS A 313 5.82 15.02 -11.45
C CYS A 313 6.53 15.70 -10.29
N SER A 314 7.86 15.83 -10.42
CA SER A 314 8.69 16.59 -9.49
C SER A 314 9.55 17.56 -10.29
N THR A 315 9.56 18.83 -9.87
CA THR A 315 10.39 19.87 -10.49
C THR A 315 11.16 20.63 -9.42
N THR A 316 12.47 20.62 -9.54
CA THR A 316 13.37 21.39 -8.65
C THR A 316 13.80 22.67 -9.36
N LEU A 317 13.62 23.79 -8.70
CA LEU A 317 13.90 25.13 -9.21
C LEU A 317 14.91 25.82 -8.28
N SER A 318 15.85 26.58 -8.88
CA SER A 318 16.74 27.44 -8.13
C SER A 318 16.00 28.71 -7.69
N VAL A 319 16.10 29.06 -6.42
CA VAL A 319 15.51 30.29 -5.88
C VAL A 319 16.14 31.52 -6.54
N ASP A 320 17.45 31.49 -6.76
CA ASP A 320 18.16 32.60 -7.40
C ASP A 320 17.75 32.82 -8.87
N GLU A 321 17.52 31.71 -9.60
CA GLU A 321 17.01 31.79 -10.98
C GLU A 321 15.60 32.35 -11.04
N LEU A 322 14.70 31.90 -10.15
CA LEU A 322 13.35 32.44 -10.07
C LEU A 322 13.34 33.92 -9.73
N LEU A 323 14.18 34.35 -8.80
CA LEU A 323 14.33 35.76 -8.42
C LEU A 323 14.89 36.64 -9.56
N ALA A 324 15.71 36.07 -10.45
CA ALA A 324 16.25 36.77 -11.61
C ALA A 324 15.23 36.92 -12.76
N MET A 325 14.14 36.15 -12.77
CA MET A 325 13.16 36.16 -13.85
C MET A 325 12.08 37.25 -13.71
N GLY A 326 11.87 37.81 -12.51
CA GLY A 326 10.74 38.73 -12.27
C GLY A 326 11.07 39.98 -11.46
N GLY A 327 10.13 40.93 -11.46
CA GLY A 327 10.19 42.18 -10.66
C GLY A 327 9.82 41.98 -9.19
N GLU A 328 9.70 43.10 -8.43
CA GLU A 328 9.48 43.04 -6.98
C GLU A 328 8.12 42.41 -6.60
N ASP A 329 7.09 42.66 -7.39
CA ASP A 329 5.71 42.19 -7.15
C ASP A 329 5.34 40.96 -7.98
N ALA A 330 6.29 40.33 -8.66
CA ALA A 330 6.04 39.17 -9.51
C ALA A 330 5.77 37.87 -8.68
N GLU A 331 5.08 36.96 -9.32
CA GLU A 331 4.82 35.61 -8.79
C GLU A 331 5.40 34.56 -9.74
N ALA A 332 5.96 33.51 -9.18
CA ALA A 332 6.30 32.28 -9.91
C ALA A 332 5.12 31.29 -9.81
N VAL A 333 4.64 30.80 -10.96
CA VAL A 333 3.57 29.82 -11.06
C VAL A 333 4.10 28.61 -11.81
N LEU A 334 4.24 27.48 -11.11
CA LEU A 334 4.55 26.19 -11.70
C LEU A 334 3.27 25.35 -11.72
N THR A 335 2.90 24.87 -12.90
CA THR A 335 1.77 23.96 -13.06
C THR A 335 2.28 22.60 -13.50
N HIS A 336 2.01 21.58 -12.70
CA HIS A 336 2.18 20.18 -13.06
C HIS A 336 0.86 19.61 -13.59
N ARG A 337 0.93 18.98 -14.76
CA ARG A 337 -0.16 18.17 -15.34
C ARG A 337 0.33 16.75 -15.54
N SER A 338 -0.59 15.82 -15.80
CA SER A 338 -0.24 14.41 -16.01
C SER A 338 0.76 14.17 -17.14
N THR A 339 0.90 15.06 -18.10
CA THR A 339 1.75 14.92 -19.30
C THR A 339 2.82 15.98 -19.46
N ASP A 340 2.72 17.10 -18.76
CA ASP A 340 3.65 18.22 -18.90
C ASP A 340 3.74 19.11 -17.65
N SER A 341 4.77 19.94 -17.61
CA SER A 341 4.95 20.96 -16.59
C SER A 341 5.24 22.31 -17.26
N SER A 342 4.62 23.36 -16.75
CA SER A 342 4.85 24.73 -17.24
C SER A 342 5.18 25.67 -16.10
N LEU A 343 6.19 26.51 -16.29
CA LEU A 343 6.59 27.56 -15.36
C LEU A 343 6.39 28.92 -16.01
N THR A 344 5.78 29.83 -15.29
CA THR A 344 5.68 31.27 -15.67
C THR A 344 6.08 32.11 -14.47
N VAL A 345 6.76 33.25 -14.75
CA VAL A 345 7.12 34.28 -13.76
C VAL A 345 6.66 35.61 -14.30
N GLY A 346 5.78 36.31 -13.59
CA GLY A 346 5.23 37.58 -14.04
C GLY A 346 4.34 38.27 -13.01
#